data_a5ec9d3b1b40c0e02df7fbbc142a20f5
#
_entry.id   a5ec9d3b1b40c0e02df7fbbc142a20f5
#
_cell.length_a   1.000
_cell.length_b   1.000
_cell.length_c   1.000
_cell.angle_alpha   90.00
_cell.angle_beta   90.00
_cell.angle_gamma   90.00
#
_symmetry.space_group_name_H-M   'P 1'
#
loop_
_entity.id
_entity.type
_entity.pdbx_description
1 polymer ?
#
loop_
_entity_poly.entity_id
_entity_poly.type
_entity_poly.pdbx_seq_one_letter_code
_entity_poly.pdbx_strand_id
1 'polypeptide(L)'
;AVGFYTVGYGCTTCIGNSGPLPAPIHDAIETNDLIATSVLSGNRNFEGRISPDIRANYLASPPLVVAYAIAGTVDIDLASEPLGQGSNGQDVYLRDIWPTQAEVDEVVAASIGRDQFLTEYGDVFTGSDAWQDISAGEGELFGWSDASTYIHLPPFFEGISQETPGVPVVQGARVLCLLGD
;
A
#
# COMPACT_ATOMS: atom_id res chain seq x y z
N ALA A 1 -10.89 -9.52 -20.18
CA ALA A 1 -10.23 -8.91 -19.02
C ALA A 1 -9.91 -9.97 -18.00
N VAL A 2 -8.71 -9.98 -17.47
CA VAL A 2 -8.20 -10.99 -16.51
C VAL A 2 -8.59 -10.71 -15.04
N GLY A 3 -9.53 -9.79 -14.79
CA GLY A 3 -10.04 -9.52 -13.43
C GLY A 3 -9.15 -8.62 -12.57
N PHE A 4 -8.25 -7.88 -13.17
CA PHE A 4 -7.47 -6.85 -12.45
C PHE A 4 -8.20 -5.52 -12.48
N TYR A 5 -8.24 -4.85 -11.34
CA TYR A 5 -8.88 -3.55 -11.15
C TYR A 5 -7.95 -2.59 -10.45
N THR A 6 -7.98 -1.33 -10.81
CA THR A 6 -7.30 -0.28 -10.07
C THR A 6 -8.01 -0.07 -8.73
N VAL A 7 -7.28 -0.23 -7.63
CA VAL A 7 -7.82 -0.02 -6.27
C VAL A 7 -7.22 1.22 -5.59
N GLY A 8 -6.14 1.77 -6.15
CA GLY A 8 -5.48 2.98 -5.65
C GLY A 8 -4.11 3.17 -6.28
N TYR A 9 -3.55 4.33 -6.05
CA TYR A 9 -2.19 4.69 -6.47
C TYR A 9 -1.30 4.83 -5.24
N GLY A 10 -0.03 4.45 -5.38
CA GLY A 10 0.96 4.56 -4.33
C GLY A 10 1.12 3.29 -3.50
N CYS A 11 1.62 3.46 -2.29
CA CYS A 11 2.02 2.35 -1.42
C CYS A 11 0.82 1.82 -0.61
N THR A 12 -0.11 1.12 -1.25
CA THR A 12 -1.33 0.64 -0.59
C THR A 12 -1.04 -0.41 0.48
N THR A 13 -0.17 -1.36 0.19
CA THR A 13 0.16 -2.49 1.09
C THR A 13 1.00 -2.07 2.29
N CYS A 14 1.90 -1.10 2.11
CA CYS A 14 2.80 -0.62 3.18
C CYS A 14 2.06 -0.04 4.38
N ILE A 15 0.90 0.57 4.15
CA ILE A 15 0.07 1.19 5.18
C ILE A 15 -1.20 0.38 5.51
N GLY A 16 -1.31 -0.86 5.00
CA GLY A 16 -2.44 -1.74 5.25
C GLY A 16 -3.70 -1.42 4.42
N ASN A 17 -3.58 -0.61 3.37
CA ASN A 17 -4.72 -0.22 2.53
C ASN A 17 -5.19 -1.28 1.53
N SER A 18 -4.51 -2.41 1.43
CA SER A 18 -4.96 -3.55 0.63
C SER A 18 -6.25 -4.18 1.18
N GLY A 19 -6.54 -3.92 2.47
CA GLY A 19 -7.74 -4.41 3.13
C GLY A 19 -7.70 -5.92 3.43
N PRO A 20 -8.75 -6.43 4.10
CA PRO A 20 -8.90 -7.84 4.34
C PRO A 20 -9.20 -8.60 3.03
N LEU A 21 -8.90 -9.90 3.02
CA LEU A 21 -9.35 -10.77 1.95
C LEU A 21 -10.89 -10.85 1.91
N PRO A 22 -11.50 -11.05 0.73
CA PRO A 22 -12.93 -11.33 0.66
C PRO A 22 -13.32 -12.51 1.55
N ALA A 23 -14.44 -12.39 2.28
CA ALA A 23 -14.87 -13.39 3.25
C ALA A 23 -14.86 -14.85 2.72
N PRO A 24 -15.33 -15.16 1.50
CA PRO A 24 -15.26 -16.52 0.99
C PRO A 24 -13.84 -17.09 0.85
N ILE A 25 -12.83 -16.20 0.62
CA ILE A 25 -11.43 -16.60 0.51
C ILE A 25 -10.84 -16.82 1.90
N HIS A 26 -11.09 -15.90 2.82
CA HIS A 26 -10.71 -16.02 4.22
C HIS A 26 -11.24 -17.32 4.83
N ASP A 27 -12.54 -17.57 4.70
CA ASP A 27 -13.21 -18.78 5.22
C ASP A 27 -12.63 -20.07 4.61
N ALA A 28 -12.30 -20.04 3.32
CA ALA A 28 -11.68 -21.19 2.63
C ALA A 28 -10.28 -21.48 3.17
N ILE A 29 -9.48 -20.44 3.43
CA ILE A 29 -8.12 -20.56 3.99
C ILE A 29 -8.19 -21.15 5.40
N GLU A 30 -9.03 -20.59 6.28
CA GLU A 30 -9.15 -21.05 7.66
C GLU A 30 -9.73 -22.45 7.76
N THR A 31 -10.84 -22.72 7.05
CA THR A 31 -11.55 -24.00 7.15
C THR A 31 -10.72 -25.19 6.63
N ASN A 32 -9.88 -24.95 5.62
CA ASN A 32 -9.11 -26.01 4.97
C ASN A 32 -7.61 -25.96 5.30
N ASP A 33 -7.18 -25.09 6.22
CA ASP A 33 -5.77 -24.86 6.58
C ASP A 33 -4.87 -24.67 5.33
N LEU A 34 -5.33 -23.81 4.40
CA LEU A 34 -4.62 -23.57 3.16
C LEU A 34 -3.40 -22.68 3.38
N ILE A 35 -2.34 -22.96 2.65
CA ILE A 35 -1.17 -22.06 2.59
C ILE A 35 -1.41 -21.04 1.49
N ALA A 36 -1.90 -19.87 1.87
CA ALA A 36 -2.03 -18.74 0.97
C ALA A 36 -0.74 -17.93 0.91
N THR A 37 -0.44 -17.41 -0.28
CA THR A 37 0.75 -16.59 -0.53
C THR A 37 0.37 -15.31 -1.24
N SER A 38 1.19 -14.26 -1.10
CA SER A 38 1.07 -13.05 -1.90
C SER A 38 2.28 -12.84 -2.78
N VAL A 39 2.07 -12.25 -3.95
CA VAL A 39 3.12 -11.80 -4.86
C VAL A 39 2.93 -10.31 -5.11
N LEU A 40 3.94 -9.52 -4.82
CA LEU A 40 3.88 -8.06 -4.82
C LEU A 40 5.02 -7.46 -5.63
N SER A 41 4.83 -6.27 -6.16
CA SER A 41 5.89 -5.46 -6.74
C SER A 41 6.15 -4.23 -5.86
N GLY A 42 7.33 -4.16 -5.24
CA GLY A 42 7.74 -3.03 -4.43
C GLY A 42 7.01 -2.94 -3.09
N ASN A 43 7.66 -3.43 -2.04
CA ASN A 43 7.18 -3.29 -0.68
C ASN A 43 8.34 -3.31 0.32
N ARG A 44 8.20 -2.53 1.39
CA ARG A 44 9.19 -2.44 2.47
C ARG A 44 8.85 -3.28 3.69
N ASN A 45 7.58 -3.70 3.84
CA ASN A 45 7.09 -4.31 5.07
C ASN A 45 6.21 -5.52 4.75
N PHE A 46 6.85 -6.68 4.58
CA PHE A 46 6.15 -7.92 4.26
C PHE A 46 5.47 -8.55 5.47
N GLU A 47 6.20 -8.66 6.56
CA GLU A 47 5.83 -9.51 7.69
C GLU A 47 4.56 -9.03 8.40
N GLY A 48 3.51 -9.82 8.33
CA GLY A 48 2.24 -9.60 9.02
C GLY A 48 1.40 -8.39 8.60
N ARG A 49 1.92 -7.55 7.69
CA ARG A 49 1.25 -6.30 7.31
C ARG A 49 0.43 -6.38 6.03
N ILE A 50 0.58 -7.44 5.24
CA ILE A 50 -0.19 -7.61 4.01
C ILE A 50 -1.56 -8.17 4.35
N SER A 51 -1.59 -9.32 4.99
CA SER A 51 -2.81 -9.94 5.51
C SER A 51 -2.43 -11.00 6.56
N PRO A 52 -3.19 -11.18 7.64
CA PRO A 52 -2.97 -12.24 8.61
C PRO A 52 -3.18 -13.65 8.02
N ASP A 53 -3.92 -13.75 6.92
CA ASP A 53 -4.24 -15.02 6.25
C ASP A 53 -3.09 -15.53 5.36
N ILE A 54 -2.06 -14.70 5.14
CA ILE A 54 -0.96 -14.98 4.22
C ILE A 54 0.24 -15.50 4.99
N ARG A 55 0.73 -16.68 4.61
CA ARG A 55 1.88 -17.33 5.27
C ARG A 55 3.23 -17.02 4.61
N ALA A 56 3.24 -16.64 3.33
CA ALA A 56 4.45 -16.29 2.61
C ALA A 56 4.22 -15.14 1.64
N ASN A 57 5.22 -14.27 1.51
CA ASN A 57 5.15 -13.10 0.65
C ASN A 57 6.36 -13.10 -0.30
N TYR A 58 6.09 -12.89 -1.58
CA TYR A 58 7.10 -12.88 -2.63
C TYR A 58 7.16 -11.52 -3.31
N LEU A 59 8.38 -11.04 -3.55
CA LEU A 59 8.62 -9.83 -4.30
C LEU A 59 8.95 -10.17 -5.75
N ALA A 60 8.20 -9.62 -6.68
CA ALA A 60 8.40 -9.82 -8.11
C ALA A 60 8.21 -8.50 -8.87
N SER A 61 8.65 -8.48 -10.13
CA SER A 61 8.35 -7.35 -11.02
C SER A 61 6.84 -7.27 -11.31
N PRO A 62 6.29 -6.08 -11.64
CA PRO A 62 4.87 -5.94 -11.96
C PRO A 62 4.35 -6.95 -13.00
N PRO A 63 5.06 -7.22 -14.11
CA PRO A 63 4.63 -8.24 -15.07
C PRO A 63 4.56 -9.66 -14.48
N LEU A 64 5.51 -10.01 -13.61
CA LEU A 64 5.51 -11.33 -12.95
C LEU A 64 4.39 -11.45 -11.91
N VAL A 65 4.03 -10.37 -11.23
CA VAL A 65 2.84 -10.37 -10.34
C VAL A 65 1.59 -10.75 -11.12
N VAL A 66 1.41 -10.23 -12.33
CA VAL A 66 0.31 -10.59 -13.22
C VAL A 66 0.38 -12.05 -13.65
N ALA A 67 1.58 -12.53 -14.00
CA ALA A 67 1.78 -13.92 -14.42
C ALA A 67 1.43 -14.91 -13.29
N TYR A 68 1.91 -14.69 -12.06
CA TYR A 68 1.56 -15.52 -10.91
C TYR A 68 0.07 -15.46 -10.55
N ALA A 69 -0.56 -14.30 -10.72
CA ALA A 69 -2.00 -14.17 -10.50
C ALA A 69 -2.83 -14.97 -11.55
N ILE A 70 -2.34 -15.06 -12.79
CA ILE A 70 -2.96 -15.91 -13.84
C ILE A 70 -2.75 -17.39 -13.53
N ALA A 71 -1.52 -17.77 -13.13
CA ALA A 71 -1.20 -19.14 -12.76
C ALA A 71 -1.98 -19.61 -11.51
N GLY A 72 -2.27 -18.71 -10.58
CA GLY A 72 -2.98 -19.01 -9.33
C GLY A 72 -2.14 -19.75 -8.30
N THR A 73 -0.84 -19.91 -8.53
CA THR A 73 0.12 -20.58 -7.65
C THR A 73 1.51 -19.97 -7.79
N VAL A 74 2.30 -20.03 -6.72
CA VAL A 74 3.74 -19.71 -6.76
C VAL A 74 4.61 -20.95 -6.96
N ASP A 75 4.03 -22.13 -6.82
CA ASP A 75 4.69 -23.42 -7.08
C ASP A 75 4.56 -23.78 -8.56
N ILE A 76 5.27 -23.05 -9.39
CA ILE A 76 5.27 -23.19 -10.85
C ILE A 76 6.62 -22.75 -11.42
N ASP A 77 7.15 -23.52 -12.36
CA ASP A 77 8.26 -23.09 -13.20
C ASP A 77 7.75 -22.30 -14.41
N LEU A 78 7.78 -20.98 -14.31
CA LEU A 78 7.32 -20.06 -15.36
C LEU A 78 8.07 -20.23 -16.71
N ALA A 79 9.24 -20.89 -16.72
CA ALA A 79 10.00 -21.11 -17.95
C ALA A 79 9.49 -22.33 -18.74
N SER A 80 8.97 -23.33 -18.05
CA SER A 80 8.64 -24.64 -18.67
C SER A 80 7.19 -25.06 -18.50
N GLU A 81 6.48 -24.55 -17.48
CA GLU A 81 5.10 -24.93 -17.20
C GLU A 81 4.09 -23.90 -17.74
N PRO A 82 2.89 -24.36 -18.14
CA PRO A 82 1.86 -23.44 -18.62
C PRO A 82 1.23 -22.66 -17.47
N LEU A 83 0.91 -21.39 -17.71
CA LEU A 83 0.15 -20.54 -16.77
C LEU A 83 -1.31 -20.96 -16.65
N GLY A 84 -1.82 -21.68 -17.65
CA GLY A 84 -3.19 -22.13 -17.75
C GLY A 84 -3.58 -22.49 -19.18
N GLN A 85 -4.87 -22.64 -19.43
CA GLN A 85 -5.39 -22.95 -20.75
C GLN A 85 -6.19 -21.79 -21.33
N GLY A 86 -5.95 -21.49 -22.58
CA GLY A 86 -6.72 -20.54 -23.35
C GLY A 86 -8.16 -21.03 -23.65
N SER A 87 -8.99 -20.15 -24.16
CA SER A 87 -10.39 -20.48 -24.53
C SER A 87 -10.51 -21.56 -25.61
N ASN A 88 -9.43 -21.79 -26.34
CA ASN A 88 -9.32 -22.87 -27.35
C ASN A 88 -8.82 -24.21 -26.77
N GLY A 89 -8.60 -24.28 -25.46
CA GLY A 89 -8.10 -25.47 -24.75
C GLY A 89 -6.60 -25.72 -24.91
N GLN A 90 -5.86 -24.80 -25.52
CA GLN A 90 -4.40 -24.90 -25.65
C GLN A 90 -3.71 -24.34 -24.42
N ASP A 91 -2.57 -24.93 -24.05
CA ASP A 91 -1.74 -24.44 -22.97
C ASP A 91 -1.12 -23.10 -23.35
N VAL A 92 -1.15 -22.16 -22.38
CA VAL A 92 -0.59 -20.80 -22.51
C VAL A 92 0.59 -20.67 -21.58
N TYR A 93 1.74 -20.32 -22.10
CA TYR A 93 2.98 -20.16 -21.35
C TYR A 93 3.30 -18.67 -21.16
N LEU A 94 4.22 -18.38 -20.23
CA LEU A 94 4.67 -17.00 -19.97
C LEU A 94 5.18 -16.33 -21.26
N ARG A 95 5.93 -17.04 -22.09
CA ARG A 95 6.46 -16.53 -23.38
C ARG A 95 5.37 -16.08 -24.36
N ASP A 96 4.16 -16.63 -24.24
CA ASP A 96 3.05 -16.35 -25.17
C ASP A 96 2.35 -15.04 -24.80
N ILE A 97 2.46 -14.59 -23.55
CA ILE A 97 1.85 -13.36 -23.04
C ILE A 97 2.88 -12.27 -22.72
N TRP A 98 4.18 -12.58 -22.77
CA TRP A 98 5.21 -11.60 -22.46
C TRP A 98 5.37 -10.62 -23.61
N PRO A 99 5.24 -9.31 -23.37
CA PRO A 99 5.35 -8.31 -24.44
C PRO A 99 6.75 -8.26 -24.99
N THR A 100 6.86 -8.07 -26.30
CA THR A 100 8.12 -7.76 -26.95
C THR A 100 8.59 -6.34 -26.64
N GLN A 101 9.88 -6.07 -26.75
CA GLN A 101 10.40 -4.72 -26.53
C GLN A 101 9.78 -3.71 -27.52
N ALA A 102 9.49 -4.12 -28.74
CA ALA A 102 8.85 -3.26 -29.73
C ALA A 102 7.42 -2.86 -29.34
N GLU A 103 6.63 -3.78 -28.79
CA GLU A 103 5.30 -3.49 -28.27
C GLU A 103 5.36 -2.54 -27.07
N VAL A 104 6.32 -2.73 -26.18
CA VAL A 104 6.55 -1.82 -25.04
C VAL A 104 6.91 -0.42 -25.52
N ASP A 105 7.86 -0.31 -26.46
CA ASP A 105 8.32 0.96 -27.00
C ASP A 105 7.20 1.71 -27.74
N GLU A 106 6.32 1.00 -28.46
CA GLU A 106 5.15 1.57 -29.12
C GLU A 106 4.17 2.16 -28.12
N VAL A 107 3.84 1.40 -27.05
CA VAL A 107 2.92 1.86 -26.01
C VAL A 107 3.52 3.05 -25.24
N VAL A 108 4.80 3.02 -24.91
CA VAL A 108 5.49 4.13 -24.26
C VAL A 108 5.45 5.38 -25.12
N ALA A 109 5.80 5.26 -26.41
CA ALA A 109 5.81 6.39 -27.35
C ALA A 109 4.40 6.98 -27.56
N ALA A 110 3.36 6.15 -27.56
CA ALA A 110 1.98 6.59 -27.70
C ALA A 110 1.38 7.20 -26.41
N SER A 111 1.87 6.76 -25.24
CA SER A 111 1.26 7.08 -23.95
C SER A 111 2.00 8.17 -23.18
N ILE A 112 3.30 8.35 -23.42
CA ILE A 112 4.12 9.31 -22.66
C ILE A 112 4.57 10.44 -23.60
N GLY A 113 3.91 11.59 -23.48
CA GLY A 113 4.16 12.77 -24.27
C GLY A 113 4.48 14.01 -23.42
N ARG A 114 5.05 15.03 -24.05
CA ARG A 114 5.37 16.30 -23.41
C ARG A 114 4.16 16.96 -22.75
N ASP A 115 2.98 16.81 -23.35
CA ASP A 115 1.76 17.48 -22.89
C ASP A 115 1.29 16.96 -21.52
N GLN A 116 1.53 15.69 -21.22
CA GLN A 116 1.25 15.13 -19.90
C GLN A 116 2.12 15.80 -18.82
N PHE A 117 3.41 15.96 -19.09
CA PHE A 117 4.30 16.65 -18.16
C PHE A 117 3.91 18.12 -17.98
N LEU A 118 3.51 18.80 -19.03
CA LEU A 118 3.05 20.18 -18.93
C LEU A 118 1.74 20.29 -18.14
N THR A 119 0.83 19.34 -18.28
CA THR A 119 -0.43 19.31 -17.55
C THR A 119 -0.19 19.03 -16.07
N GLU A 120 0.61 17.98 -15.75
CA GLU A 120 0.81 17.56 -14.36
C GLU A 120 1.74 18.48 -13.57
N TYR A 121 2.75 19.09 -14.24
CA TYR A 121 3.74 19.93 -13.59
C TYR A 121 3.60 21.42 -13.92
N GLY A 122 2.61 21.80 -14.70
CA GLY A 122 2.36 23.19 -15.08
C GLY A 122 1.94 24.06 -13.90
N ASP A 123 1.24 23.47 -12.95
CA ASP A 123 0.83 24.12 -11.70
C ASP A 123 0.93 23.14 -10.52
N VAL A 124 2.10 23.08 -9.89
CA VAL A 124 2.36 22.23 -8.73
C VAL A 124 2.12 22.92 -7.39
N PHE A 125 1.84 24.21 -7.38
CA PHE A 125 1.72 24.99 -6.15
C PHE A 125 0.27 25.30 -5.76
N THR A 126 -0.67 25.30 -6.71
CA THR A 126 -2.06 25.63 -6.43
C THR A 126 -2.76 24.52 -5.63
N GLY A 127 -2.44 23.25 -5.90
CA GLY A 127 -3.10 22.10 -5.27
C GLY A 127 -4.54 21.88 -5.79
N SER A 128 -5.27 20.96 -5.16
CA SER A 128 -6.67 20.68 -5.49
C SER A 128 -7.63 21.72 -4.89
N ASP A 129 -8.85 21.81 -5.41
CA ASP A 129 -9.91 22.66 -4.86
C ASP A 129 -10.12 22.40 -3.36
N ALA A 130 -10.10 21.12 -2.96
CA ALA A 130 -10.22 20.73 -1.56
C ALA A 130 -9.05 21.25 -0.69
N TRP A 131 -7.86 21.40 -1.25
CA TRP A 131 -6.72 22.02 -0.58
C TRP A 131 -6.90 23.54 -0.46
N GLN A 132 -7.42 24.18 -1.50
CA GLN A 132 -7.68 25.63 -1.50
C GLN A 132 -8.80 26.02 -0.53
N ASP A 133 -9.79 25.14 -0.33
CA ASP A 133 -10.92 25.35 0.58
C ASP A 133 -10.54 25.22 2.07
N ILE A 134 -9.32 24.75 2.39
CA ILE A 134 -8.83 24.69 3.76
C ILE A 134 -8.57 26.13 4.25
N SER A 135 -9.44 26.61 5.13
CA SER A 135 -9.18 27.87 5.84
C SER A 135 -8.11 27.66 6.91
N ALA A 136 -6.91 28.17 6.65
CA ALA A 136 -5.91 28.31 7.70
C ALA A 136 -6.33 29.46 8.64
N GLY A 137 -6.31 29.23 9.94
CA GLY A 137 -6.55 30.29 10.93
C GLY A 137 -5.51 31.42 10.76
N GLU A 138 -5.96 32.66 10.90
CA GLU A 138 -5.07 33.81 10.92
C GLU A 138 -4.31 33.86 12.26
N GLY A 139 -2.98 33.73 12.23
CA GLY A 139 -2.16 33.82 13.41
C GLY A 139 -0.81 33.11 13.28
N GLU A 140 0.14 33.47 14.17
CA GLU A 140 1.46 32.84 14.23
C GLU A 140 1.41 31.42 14.89
N LEU A 141 0.36 31.12 15.63
CA LEU A 141 0.19 29.87 16.36
C LEU A 141 -1.04 29.13 15.87
N PHE A 142 -1.00 27.81 15.95
CA PHE A 142 -2.16 26.97 15.65
C PHE A 142 -3.29 27.22 16.66
N GLY A 143 -4.49 27.47 16.16
CA GLY A 143 -5.69 27.65 16.97
C GLY A 143 -6.23 26.30 17.46
N TRP A 144 -5.83 25.87 18.63
CA TRP A 144 -6.32 24.66 19.26
C TRP A 144 -7.80 24.76 19.63
N SER A 145 -8.53 23.68 19.47
CA SER A 145 -9.93 23.57 19.88
C SER A 145 -10.08 22.56 21.00
N ASP A 146 -10.54 23.01 22.16
CA ASP A 146 -10.81 22.15 23.32
C ASP A 146 -11.97 21.17 23.06
N ALA A 147 -12.82 21.44 22.08
CA ALA A 147 -13.90 20.56 21.67
C ALA A 147 -13.45 19.45 20.72
N SER A 148 -12.24 19.53 20.17
CA SER A 148 -11.72 18.51 19.28
C SER A 148 -11.39 17.24 20.05
N THR A 149 -11.87 16.10 19.56
CA THR A 149 -11.53 14.76 20.09
C THR A 149 -10.38 14.09 19.36
N TYR A 150 -9.89 14.71 18.27
CA TYR A 150 -8.86 14.13 17.41
C TYR A 150 -7.54 14.92 17.45
N ILE A 151 -7.61 16.24 17.32
CA ILE A 151 -6.44 17.13 17.40
C ILE A 151 -6.65 18.07 18.57
N HIS A 152 -5.89 17.89 19.63
CA HIS A 152 -6.00 18.61 20.90
C HIS A 152 -4.63 19.10 21.35
N LEU A 153 -4.58 20.21 22.09
CA LEU A 153 -3.34 20.64 22.72
C LEU A 153 -2.83 19.54 23.67
N PRO A 154 -1.64 18.99 23.44
CA PRO A 154 -1.12 17.94 24.31
C PRO A 154 -0.88 18.44 25.74
N PRO A 155 -1.41 17.76 26.77
CA PRO A 155 -1.30 18.22 28.15
C PRO A 155 0.12 18.23 28.69
N PHE A 156 1.06 17.50 28.06
CA PHE A 156 2.46 17.50 28.46
C PHE A 156 3.20 18.81 28.13
N PHE A 157 2.58 19.72 27.37
CA PHE A 157 3.10 21.07 27.15
C PHE A 157 2.64 22.08 28.20
N GLU A 158 1.67 21.69 29.06
CA GLU A 158 1.23 22.58 30.14
C GLU A 158 2.36 22.82 31.15
N GLY A 159 2.62 24.09 31.45
CA GLY A 159 3.65 24.47 32.41
C GLY A 159 5.12 24.34 31.94
N ILE A 160 5.32 24.07 30.64
CA ILE A 160 6.67 24.09 30.05
C ILE A 160 7.30 25.48 30.21
N SER A 161 8.54 25.53 30.69
CA SER A 161 9.36 26.75 30.78
C SER A 161 10.56 26.66 29.82
N GLN A 162 11.14 27.80 29.48
CA GLN A 162 12.37 27.84 28.69
C GLN A 162 13.59 27.32 29.45
N GLU A 163 13.51 27.27 30.77
CA GLU A 163 14.55 26.67 31.60
C GLU A 163 14.39 25.16 31.59
N THR A 164 15.46 24.44 31.28
CA THR A 164 15.47 22.99 31.32
C THR A 164 15.51 22.52 32.78
N PRO A 165 14.41 21.95 33.31
CA PRO A 165 14.44 21.36 34.64
C PRO A 165 15.43 20.21 34.66
N GLY A 166 16.15 20.01 35.76
CA GLY A 166 16.95 18.83 35.99
C GLY A 166 16.07 17.56 35.92
N VAL A 167 16.71 16.39 35.82
CA VAL A 167 15.98 15.11 35.79
C VAL A 167 15.21 14.95 37.10
N PRO A 168 13.86 14.97 37.08
CA PRO A 168 13.08 14.85 38.31
C PRO A 168 13.19 13.43 38.88
N VAL A 169 13.24 13.33 40.20
CA VAL A 169 13.10 12.05 40.87
C VAL A 169 11.64 11.68 40.91
N VAL A 170 11.27 10.64 40.16
CA VAL A 170 9.90 10.15 40.11
C VAL A 170 9.63 9.28 41.34
N GLN A 171 8.70 9.71 42.20
CA GLN A 171 8.25 8.96 43.36
C GLN A 171 6.76 8.69 43.29
N GLY A 172 6.35 7.47 43.68
CA GLY A 172 4.94 7.10 43.75
C GLY A 172 4.22 6.99 42.40
N ALA A 173 4.95 6.86 41.31
CA ALA A 173 4.37 6.65 40.00
C ALA A 173 3.60 5.32 39.94
N ARG A 174 2.46 5.35 39.25
CA ARG A 174 1.66 4.16 38.98
C ARG A 174 1.85 3.72 37.53
N VAL A 175 1.79 2.42 37.31
CA VAL A 175 1.83 1.87 35.96
C VAL A 175 0.57 2.29 35.22
N LEU A 176 0.71 3.04 34.13
CA LEU A 176 -0.38 3.45 33.26
C LEU A 176 -0.74 2.35 32.25
N CYS A 177 0.28 1.69 31.70
CA CYS A 177 0.09 0.63 30.72
C CYS A 177 1.23 -0.41 30.91
N LEU A 178 0.86 -1.68 30.93
CA LEU A 178 1.78 -2.81 30.89
C LEU A 178 1.65 -3.47 29.52
N LEU A 179 2.70 -3.33 28.70
CA LEU A 179 2.77 -3.95 27.39
C LEU A 179 3.73 -5.12 27.48
N GLY A 180 3.31 -6.28 27.04
CA GLY A 180 4.13 -7.47 26.92
C GLY A 180 4.75 -7.59 25.53
N ASP A 181 5.76 -8.47 25.40
CA ASP A 181 6.33 -8.87 24.12
C ASP A 181 5.40 -9.83 23.38
#